data_98b123c740898bfd309e0d1a6c3058de
#
_entry.id   98b123c740898bfd309e0d1a6c3058de
#
_cell.length_a   1.000
_cell.length_b   1.000
_cell.length_c   1.000
_cell.angle_alpha   90.00
_cell.angle_beta   90.00
_cell.angle_gamma   90.00
#
_symmetry.space_group_name_H-M   'P 1'
#
loop_
_entity.id
_entity.type
_entity.pdbx_description
1 polymer ?
#
loop_
_entity_poly.entity_id
_entity_poly.type
_entity_poly.pdbx_seq_one_letter_code
_entity_poly.pdbx_strand_id
1 'polypeptide(L)'
;MRQALAAAAILLGLVLLGAHYLARDPGGARFWTEEDQQAYQQASLEFHKLAHAPVPRSGKARKGISADDLETARQRFEVERRRLEKARSAQGRESGMLFWGGLMAIVVGVGGALWPQQR
;
A
#
# COMPACT_ATOMS: atom_id res chain seq x y z
N MET A 1 -6.11 -15.55 38.75
CA MET A 1 -5.07 -15.19 37.77
C MET A 1 -5.44 -15.52 36.32
N ARG A 2 -5.92 -16.73 35.99
CA ARG A 2 -6.25 -17.09 34.57
C ARG A 2 -7.33 -16.21 33.92
N GLN A 3 -8.38 -15.86 34.66
CA GLN A 3 -9.44 -14.99 34.14
C GLN A 3 -8.93 -13.57 33.84
N ALA A 4 -8.01 -13.05 34.64
CA ALA A 4 -7.38 -11.76 34.39
C ALA A 4 -6.51 -11.80 33.13
N LEU A 5 -5.80 -12.89 32.87
CA LEU A 5 -5.01 -13.07 31.65
C LEU A 5 -5.90 -13.21 30.40
N ALA A 6 -7.02 -13.94 30.50
CA ALA A 6 -7.98 -14.04 29.42
C ALA A 6 -8.62 -12.68 29.08
N ALA A 7 -9.04 -11.94 30.10
CA ALA A 7 -9.57 -10.59 29.93
C ALA A 7 -8.53 -9.64 29.29
N ALA A 8 -7.28 -9.68 29.74
CA ALA A 8 -6.20 -8.89 29.18
C ALA A 8 -5.94 -9.23 27.71
N ALA A 9 -5.97 -10.53 27.34
CA ALA A 9 -5.80 -10.96 25.95
C ALA A 9 -6.94 -10.47 25.05
N ILE A 10 -8.18 -10.51 25.52
CA ILE A 10 -9.34 -9.98 24.77
C ILE A 10 -9.23 -8.49 24.59
N LEU A 11 -8.88 -7.74 25.65
CA LEU A 11 -8.68 -6.29 25.55
C LEU A 11 -7.57 -5.93 24.59
N LEU A 12 -6.44 -6.63 24.63
CA LEU A 12 -5.34 -6.43 23.70
C LEU A 12 -5.80 -6.69 22.25
N GLY A 13 -6.56 -7.76 22.02
CA GLY A 13 -7.10 -8.07 20.71
C GLY A 13 -8.04 -6.98 20.18
N LEU A 14 -8.90 -6.43 21.04
CA LEU A 14 -9.78 -5.32 20.67
C LEU A 14 -9.01 -4.03 20.38
N VAL A 15 -7.96 -3.73 21.15
CA VAL A 15 -7.09 -2.58 20.89
C VAL A 15 -6.38 -2.73 19.53
N LEU A 16 -5.85 -3.92 19.22
CA LEU A 16 -5.20 -4.17 17.94
C LEU A 16 -6.16 -4.08 16.76
N LEU A 17 -7.39 -4.58 16.90
CA LEU A 17 -8.43 -4.43 15.88
C LEU A 17 -8.87 -2.97 15.72
N GLY A 18 -9.01 -2.24 16.83
CA GLY A 18 -9.29 -0.81 16.81
C GLY A 18 -8.18 -0.02 16.13
N ALA A 19 -6.92 -0.31 16.46
CA ALA A 19 -5.76 0.26 15.80
C ALA A 19 -5.71 -0.05 14.29
N HIS A 20 -6.05 -1.29 13.90
CA HIS A 20 -6.18 -1.67 12.49
C HIS A 20 -7.24 -0.82 11.77
N TYR A 21 -8.40 -0.63 12.41
CA TYR A 21 -9.48 0.16 11.83
C TYR A 21 -9.13 1.64 11.70
N LEU A 22 -8.48 2.21 12.72
CA LEU A 22 -8.02 3.60 12.71
C LEU A 22 -6.82 3.83 11.78
N ALA A 23 -5.92 2.83 11.67
CA ALA A 23 -4.78 2.88 10.76
C ALA A 23 -5.16 2.61 9.29
N ARG A 24 -6.40 2.19 9.05
CA ARG A 24 -6.94 2.01 7.71
C ARG A 24 -7.24 3.40 7.12
N ASP A 25 -6.18 4.06 6.68
CA ASP A 25 -6.28 5.30 5.94
C ASP A 25 -6.89 5.00 4.55
N PRO A 26 -8.15 5.38 4.29
CA PRO A 26 -8.82 5.08 3.03
C PRO A 26 -8.13 5.72 1.83
N GLY A 27 -7.28 6.73 2.05
CA GLY A 27 -6.52 7.41 1.01
C GLY A 27 -5.10 6.87 0.80
N GLY A 28 -4.58 6.02 1.70
CA GLY A 28 -3.19 5.56 1.64
C GLY A 28 -2.16 6.69 1.81
N ALA A 29 -2.57 7.85 2.32
CA ALA A 29 -1.76 9.07 2.43
C ALA A 29 -0.48 8.86 3.27
N ARG A 30 -0.47 7.86 4.14
CA ARG A 30 0.71 7.51 4.94
C ARG A 30 1.84 6.91 4.11
N PHE A 31 1.50 6.19 3.03
CA PHE A 31 2.46 5.48 2.17
C PHE A 31 2.62 6.13 0.80
N TRP A 32 1.68 7.00 0.43
CA TRP A 32 1.60 7.66 -0.87
C TRP A 32 1.05 9.07 -0.71
N THR A 33 1.92 10.06 -0.80
CA THR A 33 1.56 11.46 -0.61
C THR A 33 0.92 12.06 -1.86
N GLU A 34 0.29 13.24 -1.73
CA GLU A 34 -0.21 13.98 -2.90
C GLU A 34 0.91 14.36 -3.86
N GLU A 35 2.11 14.66 -3.34
CA GLU A 35 3.29 14.94 -4.16
C GLU A 35 3.70 13.72 -4.99
N ASP A 36 3.69 12.52 -4.39
CA ASP A 36 3.97 11.27 -5.10
C ASP A 36 2.94 11.01 -6.19
N GLN A 37 1.67 11.31 -5.94
CA GLN A 37 0.59 11.16 -6.91
C GLN A 37 0.77 12.14 -8.07
N GLN A 38 1.11 13.39 -7.80
CA GLN A 38 1.39 14.38 -8.84
C GLN A 38 2.60 13.99 -9.67
N ALA A 39 3.69 13.54 -9.04
CA ALA A 39 4.89 13.07 -9.72
C ALA A 39 4.58 11.89 -10.66
N TYR A 40 3.79 10.93 -10.19
CA TYR A 40 3.35 9.80 -11.02
C TYR A 40 2.49 10.25 -12.21
N GLN A 41 1.53 11.15 -11.98
CA GLN A 41 0.67 11.67 -13.05
C GLN A 41 1.47 12.44 -14.09
N GLN A 42 2.41 13.29 -13.66
CA GLN A 42 3.29 14.04 -14.58
C GLN A 42 4.16 13.09 -15.41
N ALA A 43 4.81 12.11 -14.77
CA ALA A 43 5.62 11.13 -15.47
C ALA A 43 4.80 10.29 -16.46
N SER A 44 3.58 9.93 -16.09
CA SER A 44 2.65 9.20 -16.96
C SER A 44 2.23 10.03 -18.17
N LEU A 45 1.85 11.28 -17.95
CA LEU A 45 1.44 12.19 -19.02
C LEU A 45 2.59 12.50 -19.99
N GLU A 46 3.80 12.71 -19.47
CA GLU A 46 4.99 12.96 -20.27
C GLU A 46 5.33 11.74 -21.13
N PHE A 47 5.34 10.55 -20.55
CA PHE A 47 5.55 9.31 -21.28
C PHE A 47 4.48 9.09 -22.36
N HIS A 48 3.19 9.27 -22.05
CA HIS A 48 2.12 9.10 -23.03
C HIS A 48 2.18 10.12 -24.17
N LYS A 49 2.50 11.38 -23.87
CA LYS A 49 2.69 12.40 -24.90
C LYS A 49 3.80 12.03 -25.88
N LEU A 50 4.92 11.54 -25.38
CA LEU A 50 6.06 11.14 -26.20
C LEU A 50 5.81 9.84 -26.94
N ALA A 51 5.15 8.85 -26.33
CA ALA A 51 4.85 7.57 -26.92
C ALA A 51 3.81 7.66 -28.04
N HIS A 52 2.81 8.54 -27.88
CA HIS A 52 1.70 8.71 -28.84
C HIS A 52 1.84 9.97 -29.71
N ALA A 53 2.99 10.63 -29.70
CA ALA A 53 3.23 11.73 -30.60
C ALA A 53 3.06 11.30 -32.08
N PRO A 54 2.24 11.99 -32.87
CA PRO A 54 1.97 11.60 -34.24
C PRO A 54 3.28 11.53 -35.04
N VAL A 55 3.49 10.40 -35.71
CA VAL A 55 4.63 10.22 -36.63
C VAL A 55 4.34 11.08 -37.86
N PRO A 56 5.19 12.06 -38.20
CA PRO A 56 5.00 12.82 -39.45
C PRO A 56 4.99 11.88 -40.63
N ARG A 57 3.95 11.94 -41.44
CA ARG A 57 3.82 11.13 -42.69
C ARG A 57 4.91 11.35 -43.72
N SER A 58 5.72 12.36 -43.58
CA SER A 58 6.76 12.77 -44.53
C SER A 58 8.15 12.34 -44.05
N GLY A 59 8.49 11.10 -43.93
CA GLY A 59 9.87 10.54 -43.84
C GLY A 59 11.02 11.38 -43.23
N LYS A 60 10.75 12.63 -42.85
CA LYS A 60 11.66 13.51 -42.13
C LYS A 60 11.66 13.10 -40.65
N ALA A 61 12.86 12.78 -40.13
CA ALA A 61 13.09 12.48 -38.75
C ALA A 61 12.23 13.34 -37.83
N ARG A 62 11.63 12.74 -36.79
CA ARG A 62 10.89 13.41 -35.71
C ARG A 62 11.69 14.63 -35.25
N LYS A 63 11.38 15.82 -35.83
CA LYS A 63 12.03 17.04 -35.42
C LYS A 63 11.51 17.38 -34.02
N GLY A 64 12.29 17.03 -32.99
CA GLY A 64 12.03 17.44 -31.62
C GLY A 64 11.84 16.35 -30.55
N ILE A 65 11.69 15.08 -30.91
CA ILE A 65 11.64 14.01 -29.91
C ILE A 65 12.77 13.02 -30.21
N SER A 66 13.79 13.05 -29.39
CA SER A 66 14.89 12.11 -29.46
C SER A 66 14.43 10.74 -28.90
N ALA A 67 15.00 9.65 -29.43
CA ALA A 67 14.81 8.32 -28.82
C ALA A 67 15.25 8.30 -27.34
N ASP A 68 16.23 9.14 -27.01
CA ASP A 68 16.77 9.32 -25.68
C ASP A 68 15.76 10.01 -24.74
N ASP A 69 14.98 10.99 -25.24
CA ASP A 69 13.92 11.65 -24.49
C ASP A 69 12.80 10.66 -24.12
N LEU A 70 12.42 9.79 -25.05
CA LEU A 70 11.41 8.74 -24.83
C LEU A 70 11.90 7.72 -23.80
N GLU A 71 13.15 7.29 -23.89
CA GLU A 71 13.72 6.34 -22.94
C GLU A 71 13.84 6.95 -21.55
N THR A 72 14.24 8.22 -21.46
CA THR A 72 14.30 8.95 -20.17
C THR A 72 12.92 9.08 -19.54
N ALA A 73 11.89 9.42 -20.32
CA ALA A 73 10.51 9.52 -19.84
C ALA A 73 9.98 8.15 -19.39
N ARG A 74 10.30 7.08 -20.11
CA ARG A 74 9.98 5.71 -19.74
C ARG A 74 10.60 5.31 -18.40
N GLN A 75 11.91 5.59 -18.22
CA GLN A 75 12.61 5.27 -16.99
C GLN A 75 12.02 6.02 -15.79
N ARG A 76 11.69 7.31 -15.93
CA ARG A 76 11.01 8.08 -14.89
C ARG A 76 9.66 7.46 -14.53
N PHE A 77 8.84 7.13 -15.52
CA PHE A 77 7.55 6.48 -15.30
C PHE A 77 7.69 5.13 -14.58
N GLU A 78 8.65 4.30 -14.96
CA GLU A 78 8.91 3.02 -14.30
C GLU A 78 9.36 3.19 -12.84
N VAL A 79 10.16 4.19 -12.55
CA VAL A 79 10.58 4.50 -11.17
C VAL A 79 9.37 4.88 -10.30
N GLU A 80 8.52 5.78 -10.78
CA GLU A 80 7.33 6.21 -10.02
C GLU A 80 6.32 5.06 -9.89
N ARG A 81 6.16 4.24 -10.91
CA ARG A 81 5.33 3.02 -10.85
C ARG A 81 5.82 2.05 -9.78
N ARG A 82 7.13 1.79 -9.70
CA ARG A 82 7.71 0.92 -8.67
C ARG A 82 7.53 1.50 -7.26
N ARG A 83 7.59 2.83 -7.09
CA ARG A 83 7.27 3.49 -5.82
C ARG A 83 5.83 3.24 -5.41
N LEU A 84 4.88 3.40 -6.34
CA LEU A 84 3.46 3.12 -6.10
C LEU A 84 3.22 1.65 -5.70
N GLU A 85 3.84 0.70 -6.39
CA GLU A 85 3.74 -0.72 -6.08
C GLU A 85 4.29 -1.04 -4.67
N LYS A 86 5.43 -0.44 -4.29
CA LYS A 86 5.99 -0.58 -2.94
C LYS A 86 5.08 0.01 -1.87
N ALA A 87 4.51 1.19 -2.10
CA ALA A 87 3.58 1.83 -1.16
C ALA A 87 2.33 0.96 -0.94
N ARG A 88 1.74 0.42 -2.02
CA ARG A 88 0.60 -0.50 -1.95
C ARG A 88 0.92 -1.79 -1.19
N SER A 89 2.08 -2.38 -1.45
CA SER A 89 2.49 -3.62 -0.78
C SER A 89 2.78 -3.40 0.71
N ALA A 90 3.33 -2.24 1.10
CA ALA A 90 3.56 -1.87 2.48
C ALA A 90 2.24 -1.70 3.25
N GLN A 91 1.27 -0.99 2.66
CA GLN A 91 -0.07 -0.80 3.23
C GLN A 91 -0.78 -2.14 3.45
N GLY A 92 -0.74 -3.04 2.48
CA GLY A 92 -1.37 -4.36 2.60
C GLY A 92 -0.73 -5.23 3.69
N ARG A 93 0.58 -5.12 3.89
CA ARG A 93 1.32 -5.91 4.88
C ARG A 93 1.04 -5.44 6.31
N GLU A 94 1.07 -4.14 6.58
CA GLU A 94 0.76 -3.59 7.91
C GLU A 94 -0.68 -3.88 8.33
N SER A 95 -1.64 -3.68 7.44
CA SER A 95 -3.05 -3.92 7.75
C SER A 95 -3.34 -5.40 8.02
N GLY A 96 -2.73 -6.31 7.27
CA GLY A 96 -2.87 -7.74 7.48
C GLY A 96 -2.30 -8.20 8.83
N MET A 97 -1.13 -7.70 9.22
CA MET A 97 -0.47 -8.09 10.46
C MET A 97 -1.26 -7.67 11.71
N LEU A 98 -1.83 -6.45 11.72
CA LEU A 98 -2.66 -5.97 12.82
C LEU A 98 -3.99 -6.75 12.92
N PHE A 99 -4.62 -7.04 11.79
CA PHE A 99 -5.87 -7.80 11.75
C PHE A 99 -5.69 -9.22 12.30
N TRP A 100 -4.71 -9.97 11.76
CA TRP A 100 -4.45 -11.35 12.19
C TRP A 100 -3.95 -11.42 13.63
N GLY A 101 -3.10 -10.49 14.06
CA GLY A 101 -2.64 -10.38 15.44
C GLY A 101 -3.79 -10.14 16.41
N GLY A 102 -4.70 -9.23 16.09
CA GLY A 102 -5.89 -8.95 16.89
C GLY A 102 -6.84 -10.14 16.98
N LEU A 103 -7.11 -10.79 15.86
CA LEU A 103 -7.98 -11.98 15.79
C LEU A 103 -7.42 -13.13 16.64
N MET A 104 -6.13 -13.43 16.50
CA MET A 104 -5.48 -14.48 17.26
C MET A 104 -5.49 -14.21 18.77
N ALA A 105 -5.28 -12.95 19.20
CA ALA A 105 -5.34 -12.59 20.61
C ALA A 105 -6.73 -12.82 21.20
N ILE A 106 -7.81 -12.51 20.47
CA ILE A 106 -9.18 -12.75 20.88
C ILE A 106 -9.45 -14.28 21.00
N VAL A 107 -9.07 -15.04 20.00
CA VAL A 107 -9.27 -16.52 19.98
C VAL A 107 -8.58 -17.17 21.18
N VAL A 108 -7.34 -16.78 21.47
CA VAL A 108 -6.58 -17.28 22.63
C VAL A 108 -7.25 -16.87 23.93
N GLY A 109 -7.72 -15.61 24.03
CA GLY A 109 -8.41 -15.10 25.22
C GLY A 109 -9.72 -15.85 25.49
N VAL A 110 -10.56 -16.04 24.49
CA VAL A 110 -11.83 -16.78 24.59
C VAL A 110 -11.59 -18.26 24.90
N GLY A 111 -10.64 -18.91 24.18
CA GLY A 111 -10.27 -20.29 24.44
C GLY A 111 -9.77 -20.51 25.86
N GLY A 112 -8.95 -19.60 26.38
CA GLY A 112 -8.47 -19.65 27.77
C GLY A 112 -9.57 -19.43 28.83
N ALA A 113 -10.60 -18.63 28.49
CA ALA A 113 -11.74 -18.38 29.38
C ALA A 113 -12.73 -19.58 29.42
N LEU A 114 -12.92 -20.25 28.28
CA LEU A 114 -13.88 -21.35 28.13
C LEU A 114 -13.30 -22.72 28.50
N TRP A 115 -11.98 -22.83 28.69
CA TRP A 115 -11.36 -24.11 29.05
C TRP A 115 -11.87 -24.60 30.41
N PRO A 116 -12.61 -25.72 30.44
CA PRO A 116 -13.19 -26.22 31.71
C PRO A 116 -12.08 -26.47 32.71
N GLN A 117 -12.28 -25.97 33.92
CA GLN A 117 -11.44 -26.35 35.05
C GLN A 117 -11.71 -27.84 35.36
N GLN A 118 -10.90 -28.72 34.79
CA GLN A 118 -10.82 -30.12 35.29
C GLN A 118 -10.21 -30.02 36.71
N ARG A 119 -11.08 -30.09 37.69
CA ARG A 119 -10.69 -30.35 39.08
C ARG A 119 -10.43 -31.83 39.27
#